data_296dc4bc25a249dad3b297cefbc0c05b
#
_entry.id   296dc4bc25a249dad3b297cefbc0c05b
#
_cell.length_a   1.000
_cell.length_b   1.000
_cell.length_c   1.000
_cell.angle_alpha   90.00
_cell.angle_beta   90.00
_cell.angle_gamma   90.00
#
_symmetry.space_group_name_H-M   'P 1'
#
loop_
_entity.id
_entity.type
_entity.pdbx_description
1 polymer ?
#
loop_
_entity_poly.entity_id
_entity_poly.type
_entity_poly.pdbx_seq_one_letter_code
_entity_poly.pdbx_strand_id
1 'polypeptide(L)'
;MTSRWAISVDESLNCIFVKWGRNPSLEDTRQYFETLVGLPAFRAGAHMFNDLRALAPDLPASFFRQAARFGPTTPAAGQKLALLVSSEVAFGLMRIFATFRQRPGLEVDVFDDLEQARKWLGLPADIGDPFEDMADDNPVSDSNRTEAR
;
A
#
# COMPACT_ATOMS: atom_id res chain seq x y z
N MET A 1 14.39 16.81 3.59
CA MET A 1 13.80 15.98 2.53
C MET A 1 12.66 15.17 3.09
N THR A 2 11.51 15.30 2.49
CA THR A 2 10.35 14.58 2.98
C THR A 2 10.37 13.14 2.52
N SER A 3 9.85 12.27 3.36
CA SER A 3 9.62 10.88 2.98
C SER A 3 8.51 10.83 1.96
N ARG A 4 8.46 9.72 1.24
CA ARG A 4 7.49 9.54 0.17
C ARG A 4 6.39 8.57 0.57
N TRP A 5 6.39 8.12 1.81
CA TRP A 5 5.38 7.15 2.25
C TRP A 5 5.23 7.18 3.76
N ALA A 6 4.08 6.73 4.22
CA ALA A 6 3.77 6.58 5.63
C ALA A 6 2.99 5.27 5.80
N ILE A 7 3.08 4.67 6.98
CA ILE A 7 2.45 3.38 7.22
C ILE A 7 1.73 3.40 8.57
N SER A 8 0.57 2.74 8.61
CA SER A 8 -0.26 2.65 9.80
C SER A 8 -0.82 1.24 9.89
N VAL A 9 -0.75 0.63 11.06
CA VAL A 9 -1.25 -0.73 11.26
C VAL A 9 -2.46 -0.68 12.16
N ASP A 10 -3.57 -1.29 11.73
CA ASP A 10 -4.76 -1.43 12.55
C ASP A 10 -5.01 -2.91 12.74
N GLU A 11 -4.67 -3.41 13.93
CA GLU A 11 -4.78 -4.84 14.20
C GLU A 11 -6.23 -5.29 14.30
N SER A 12 -7.11 -4.42 14.78
CA SER A 12 -8.52 -4.78 14.89
C SER A 12 -9.16 -4.97 13.52
N LEU A 13 -8.67 -4.26 12.51
CA LEU A 13 -9.16 -4.39 11.14
C LEU A 13 -8.34 -5.39 10.32
N ASN A 14 -7.25 -5.90 10.89
CA ASN A 14 -6.34 -6.80 10.19
C ASN A 14 -5.85 -6.18 8.88
N CYS A 15 -5.46 -4.91 8.94
CA CYS A 15 -5.11 -4.17 7.74
C CYS A 15 -3.94 -3.23 8.00
N ILE A 16 -3.05 -3.16 7.02
CA ILE A 16 -1.92 -2.24 7.00
C ILE A 16 -2.24 -1.17 5.97
N PHE A 17 -2.26 0.09 6.41
CA PHE A 17 -2.54 1.23 5.53
C PHE A 17 -1.24 1.93 5.17
N VAL A 18 -1.04 2.19 3.88
CA VAL A 18 0.17 2.84 3.39
C VAL A 18 -0.23 4.02 2.52
N LYS A 19 0.27 5.19 2.85
CA LYS A 19 -0.01 6.40 2.07
C LYS A 19 1.26 6.83 1.37
N TRP A 20 1.19 6.98 0.04
CA TRP A 20 2.32 7.35 -0.79
C TRP A 20 2.22 8.81 -1.20
N GLY A 21 3.39 9.45 -1.28
CA GLY A 21 3.46 10.82 -1.78
C GLY A 21 3.51 10.84 -3.30
N ARG A 22 3.85 12.02 -3.83
CA ARG A 22 3.72 12.29 -5.26
C ARG A 22 4.80 11.59 -6.09
N ASN A 23 6.05 11.60 -5.62
CA ASN A 23 7.18 11.14 -6.41
C ASN A 23 8.06 10.19 -5.61
N PRO A 24 7.61 8.95 -5.37
CA PRO A 24 8.47 7.99 -4.68
C PRO A 24 9.65 7.62 -5.58
N SER A 25 10.79 7.38 -4.95
CA SER A 25 11.97 6.86 -5.63
C SER A 25 12.02 5.34 -5.51
N LEU A 26 12.91 4.71 -6.26
CA LEU A 26 13.13 3.27 -6.08
C LEU A 26 13.65 2.96 -4.69
N GLU A 27 14.47 3.85 -4.14
CA GLU A 27 14.95 3.68 -2.77
C GLU A 27 13.79 3.74 -1.77
N ASP A 28 12.83 4.64 -2.00
CA ASP A 28 11.64 4.70 -1.14
C ASP A 28 10.89 3.37 -1.16
N THR A 29 10.73 2.78 -2.34
CA THR A 29 9.99 1.52 -2.44
C THR A 29 10.76 0.38 -1.79
N ARG A 30 12.09 0.38 -1.92
CA ARG A 30 12.91 -0.62 -1.27
C ARG A 30 12.77 -0.54 0.26
N GLN A 31 12.86 0.69 0.79
CA GLN A 31 12.72 0.90 2.23
C GLN A 31 11.32 0.50 2.72
N TYR A 32 10.31 0.81 1.94
CA TYR A 32 8.96 0.41 2.27
C TYR A 32 8.86 -1.11 2.41
N PHE A 33 9.35 -1.85 1.43
CA PHE A 33 9.24 -3.31 1.48
C PHE A 33 10.07 -3.88 2.63
N GLU A 34 11.23 -3.31 2.92
CA GLU A 34 12.02 -3.76 4.06
C GLU A 34 11.27 -3.55 5.37
N THR A 35 10.61 -2.41 5.50
CA THR A 35 9.81 -2.13 6.69
C THR A 35 8.62 -3.08 6.78
N LEU A 36 7.94 -3.26 5.65
CA LEU A 36 6.73 -4.09 5.60
C LEU A 36 6.99 -5.52 6.06
N VAL A 37 8.05 -6.14 5.52
CA VAL A 37 8.31 -7.55 5.86
C VAL A 37 8.73 -7.73 7.31
N GLY A 38 9.15 -6.65 7.97
CA GLY A 38 9.49 -6.68 9.38
C GLY A 38 8.31 -6.52 10.32
N LEU A 39 7.15 -6.15 9.80
CA LEU A 39 5.98 -5.92 10.64
C LEU A 39 5.33 -7.24 11.05
N PRO A 40 5.06 -7.42 12.36
CA PRO A 40 4.33 -8.63 12.78
C PRO A 40 2.99 -8.79 12.10
N ALA A 41 2.26 -7.69 11.87
CA ALA A 41 0.96 -7.76 11.21
C ALA A 41 1.09 -8.31 9.80
N PHE A 42 2.14 -7.91 9.07
CA PHE A 42 2.35 -8.42 7.72
C PHE A 42 2.62 -9.92 7.75
N ARG A 43 3.48 -10.34 8.67
CA ARG A 43 3.81 -11.76 8.80
C ARG A 43 2.62 -12.60 9.24
N ALA A 44 1.70 -11.98 9.98
CA ALA A 44 0.47 -12.65 10.41
C ALA A 44 -0.61 -12.70 9.33
N GLY A 45 -0.38 -12.08 8.17
CA GLY A 45 -1.30 -12.17 7.05
C GLY A 45 -2.26 -11.01 6.91
N ALA A 46 -1.98 -9.87 7.52
CA ALA A 46 -2.87 -8.70 7.39
C ALA A 46 -2.97 -8.26 5.94
N HIS A 47 -4.15 -7.79 5.57
CA HIS A 47 -4.35 -7.19 4.25
C HIS A 47 -3.66 -5.85 4.17
N MET A 48 -3.42 -5.38 2.93
CA MET A 48 -2.71 -4.13 2.71
C MET A 48 -3.56 -3.21 1.84
N PHE A 49 -3.63 -1.95 2.24
CA PHE A 49 -4.38 -0.93 1.51
C PHE A 49 -3.43 0.23 1.25
N ASN A 50 -3.08 0.44 -0.02
CA ASN A 50 -2.13 1.47 -0.43
C ASN A 50 -2.85 2.61 -1.11
N ASP A 51 -2.65 3.83 -0.59
CA ASP A 51 -3.21 5.04 -1.17
C ASP A 51 -2.18 5.69 -2.09
N LEU A 52 -2.44 5.61 -3.38
CA LEU A 52 -1.57 6.19 -4.41
C LEU A 52 -2.28 7.34 -5.14
N ARG A 53 -3.28 7.94 -4.49
CA ARG A 53 -4.03 9.02 -5.14
C ARG A 53 -3.16 10.26 -5.42
N ALA A 54 -2.08 10.44 -4.66
CA ALA A 54 -1.18 11.58 -4.87
C ALA A 54 -0.12 11.33 -5.93
N LEU A 55 -0.04 10.12 -6.47
CA LEU A 55 1.04 9.70 -7.36
C LEU A 55 1.08 10.56 -8.62
N ALA A 56 2.28 11.07 -8.95
CA ALA A 56 2.47 11.85 -10.17
C ALA A 56 2.33 10.97 -11.40
N PRO A 57 1.67 11.46 -12.46
CA PRO A 57 1.38 10.61 -13.62
C PRO A 57 2.55 10.45 -14.58
N ASP A 58 3.67 11.11 -14.35
CA ASP A 58 4.80 11.10 -15.28
C ASP A 58 5.86 10.06 -14.93
N LEU A 59 5.62 9.20 -13.97
CA LEU A 59 6.55 8.11 -13.68
C LEU A 59 6.43 7.04 -14.77
N PRO A 60 7.57 6.54 -15.28
CA PRO A 60 7.51 5.56 -16.37
C PRO A 60 7.11 4.17 -15.90
N ALA A 61 6.56 3.38 -16.82
CA ALA A 61 6.16 2.02 -16.50
C ALA A 61 7.33 1.18 -15.97
N SER A 62 8.54 1.45 -16.47
CA SER A 62 9.72 0.70 -16.01
C SER A 62 9.98 0.91 -14.53
N PHE A 63 9.64 2.10 -14.00
CA PHE A 63 9.77 2.34 -12.57
C PHE A 63 8.93 1.34 -11.77
N PHE A 64 7.71 1.12 -12.19
CA PHE A 64 6.79 0.26 -11.44
C PHE A 64 7.18 -1.20 -11.56
N ARG A 65 7.73 -1.61 -12.70
CA ARG A 65 8.25 -2.97 -12.82
C ARG A 65 9.43 -3.19 -11.89
N GLN A 66 10.33 -2.21 -11.80
CA GLN A 66 11.47 -2.32 -10.89
C GLN A 66 11.04 -2.26 -9.43
N ALA A 67 10.11 -1.38 -9.10
CA ALA A 67 9.61 -1.27 -7.73
C ALA A 67 9.00 -2.59 -7.26
N ALA A 68 8.28 -3.27 -8.15
CA ALA A 68 7.64 -4.53 -7.79
C ALA A 68 8.64 -5.61 -7.40
N ARG A 69 9.87 -5.50 -7.87
CA ARG A 69 10.90 -6.52 -7.57
C ARG A 69 11.39 -6.48 -6.15
N PHE A 70 11.18 -5.37 -5.45
CA PHE A 70 11.63 -5.27 -4.05
C PHE A 70 10.72 -6.05 -3.10
N GLY A 71 9.53 -6.41 -3.54
CA GLY A 71 8.60 -7.10 -2.68
C GLY A 71 8.94 -8.58 -2.50
N PRO A 72 8.43 -9.19 -1.44
CA PRO A 72 8.69 -10.62 -1.21
C PRO A 72 8.06 -11.48 -2.31
N THR A 73 8.70 -12.60 -2.60
CA THR A 73 8.24 -13.51 -3.65
C THR A 73 7.74 -14.83 -3.09
N THR A 74 7.89 -15.07 -1.78
CA THR A 74 7.38 -16.28 -1.17
C THR A 74 5.85 -16.27 -1.19
N PRO A 75 5.20 -17.43 -1.17
CA PRO A 75 3.74 -17.46 -1.12
C PRO A 75 3.19 -16.73 0.08
N ALA A 76 2.09 -16.03 -0.12
CA ALA A 76 1.41 -15.31 0.94
C ALA A 76 0.33 -16.19 1.57
N ALA A 77 -0.22 -15.73 2.69
CA ALA A 77 -1.15 -16.53 3.48
C ALA A 77 -2.59 -16.03 3.32
N GLY A 78 -3.02 -15.81 2.07
CA GLY A 78 -4.38 -15.36 1.83
C GLY A 78 -4.55 -13.86 2.02
N GLN A 79 -3.54 -13.09 1.62
CA GLN A 79 -3.58 -11.64 1.77
C GLN A 79 -4.17 -10.96 0.54
N LYS A 80 -4.72 -9.78 0.76
CA LYS A 80 -5.18 -8.90 -0.31
C LYS A 80 -4.41 -7.60 -0.27
N LEU A 81 -4.08 -7.09 -1.45
CA LEU A 81 -3.43 -5.79 -1.61
C LEU A 81 -4.30 -4.94 -2.52
N ALA A 82 -4.87 -3.87 -1.98
CA ALA A 82 -5.64 -2.92 -2.75
C ALA A 82 -4.80 -1.69 -3.04
N LEU A 83 -4.81 -1.26 -4.30
CA LEU A 83 -4.07 -0.09 -4.77
C LEU A 83 -5.08 0.95 -5.21
N LEU A 84 -5.15 2.08 -4.50
CA LEU A 84 -6.14 3.12 -4.75
C LEU A 84 -5.49 4.27 -5.50
N VAL A 85 -6.08 4.63 -6.65
CA VAL A 85 -5.55 5.68 -7.51
C VAL A 85 -6.64 6.70 -7.81
N SER A 86 -6.26 7.84 -8.42
CA SER A 86 -7.22 8.91 -8.72
C SER A 86 -7.22 9.34 -10.19
N SER A 87 -6.47 8.65 -11.06
CA SER A 87 -6.44 9.00 -12.48
C SER A 87 -6.35 7.74 -13.32
N GLU A 88 -6.74 7.87 -14.60
CA GLU A 88 -6.67 6.75 -15.53
C GLU A 88 -5.22 6.34 -15.79
N VAL A 89 -4.31 7.32 -15.86
CA VAL A 89 -2.91 7.01 -16.07
C VAL A 89 -2.37 6.19 -14.91
N ALA A 90 -2.64 6.64 -13.68
CA ALA A 90 -2.18 5.89 -12.51
C ALA A 90 -2.83 4.51 -12.44
N PHE A 91 -4.09 4.41 -12.86
CA PHE A 91 -4.77 3.10 -12.90
C PHE A 91 -4.00 2.13 -13.79
N GLY A 92 -3.63 2.59 -15.00
CA GLY A 92 -2.87 1.75 -15.92
C GLY A 92 -1.51 1.36 -15.38
N LEU A 93 -0.81 2.31 -14.73
CA LEU A 93 0.50 2.05 -14.16
C LEU A 93 0.42 1.05 -13.01
N MET A 94 -0.61 1.17 -12.18
CA MET A 94 -0.78 0.24 -11.07
C MET A 94 -1.20 -1.15 -11.54
N ARG A 95 -1.88 -1.25 -12.67
CA ARG A 95 -2.15 -2.56 -13.25
C ARG A 95 -0.85 -3.26 -13.65
N ILE A 96 0.11 -2.51 -14.13
CA ILE A 96 1.44 -3.08 -14.43
C ILE A 96 2.10 -3.56 -13.15
N PHE A 97 2.12 -2.70 -12.12
CA PHE A 97 2.69 -3.07 -10.83
C PHE A 97 2.01 -4.33 -10.27
N ALA A 98 0.68 -4.37 -10.32
CA ALA A 98 -0.09 -5.49 -9.79
C ALA A 98 0.30 -6.79 -10.47
N THR A 99 0.48 -6.76 -11.80
CA THR A 99 0.85 -7.94 -12.56
C THR A 99 2.16 -8.53 -12.04
N PHE A 100 3.12 -7.68 -11.71
CA PHE A 100 4.43 -8.15 -11.26
C PHE A 100 4.47 -8.46 -9.76
N ARG A 101 3.43 -8.08 -9.01
CA ARG A 101 3.39 -8.36 -7.58
C ARG A 101 2.59 -9.61 -7.22
N GLN A 102 1.83 -10.15 -8.14
CA GLN A 102 1.00 -11.31 -7.84
C GLN A 102 1.87 -12.52 -7.52
N ARG A 103 1.43 -13.29 -6.54
CA ARG A 103 2.07 -14.54 -6.15
C ARG A 103 1.03 -15.40 -5.44
N PRO A 104 1.29 -16.71 -5.29
CA PRO A 104 0.30 -17.57 -4.62
C PRO A 104 -0.07 -17.01 -3.25
N GLY A 105 -1.36 -16.96 -2.96
CA GLY A 105 -1.88 -16.46 -1.69
C GLY A 105 -2.00 -14.96 -1.58
N LEU A 106 -1.60 -14.20 -2.60
CA LEU A 106 -1.75 -12.74 -2.61
C LEU A 106 -2.62 -12.33 -3.78
N GLU A 107 -3.76 -11.70 -3.48
CA GLU A 107 -4.60 -11.08 -4.48
C GLU A 107 -4.28 -9.59 -4.54
N VAL A 108 -4.07 -9.06 -5.74
CA VAL A 108 -3.78 -7.64 -5.94
C VAL A 108 -4.83 -7.07 -6.89
N ASP A 109 -5.43 -5.96 -6.51
CA ASP A 109 -6.37 -5.29 -7.41
C ASP A 109 -6.22 -3.77 -7.29
N VAL A 110 -6.66 -3.08 -8.33
CA VAL A 110 -6.53 -1.63 -8.46
C VAL A 110 -7.91 -1.02 -8.45
N PHE A 111 -8.05 0.08 -7.70
CA PHE A 111 -9.34 0.75 -7.52
C PHE A 111 -9.17 2.25 -7.74
N ASP A 112 -10.20 2.87 -8.31
CA ASP A 112 -10.29 4.33 -8.38
C ASP A 112 -11.41 4.88 -7.51
N ASP A 113 -11.95 4.03 -6.63
CA ASP A 113 -13.07 4.36 -5.75
C ASP A 113 -12.76 3.80 -4.38
N LEU A 114 -12.69 4.70 -3.40
CA LEU A 114 -12.36 4.32 -2.02
C LEU A 114 -13.34 3.30 -1.46
N GLU A 115 -14.62 3.48 -1.71
CA GLU A 115 -15.64 2.59 -1.16
C GLU A 115 -15.52 1.18 -1.72
N GLN A 116 -15.26 1.06 -3.02
CA GLN A 116 -15.09 -0.25 -3.63
C GLN A 116 -13.87 -0.97 -3.06
N ALA A 117 -12.78 -0.23 -2.85
CA ALA A 117 -11.58 -0.82 -2.26
C ALA A 117 -11.86 -1.32 -0.83
N ARG A 118 -12.56 -0.50 -0.04
CA ARG A 118 -12.92 -0.90 1.32
C ARG A 118 -13.75 -2.18 1.33
N LYS A 119 -14.74 -2.26 0.44
CA LYS A 119 -15.59 -3.44 0.38
C LYS A 119 -14.80 -4.69 -0.01
N TRP A 120 -13.92 -4.53 -0.97
CA TRP A 120 -13.13 -5.67 -1.43
C TRP A 120 -12.22 -6.20 -0.33
N LEU A 121 -11.70 -5.30 0.51
CA LEU A 121 -10.85 -5.68 1.64
C LEU A 121 -11.65 -6.15 2.85
N GLY A 122 -12.97 -6.02 2.84
CA GLY A 122 -13.80 -6.41 3.97
C GLY A 122 -13.77 -5.41 5.12
N LEU A 123 -13.43 -4.15 4.84
CA LEU A 123 -13.37 -3.13 5.87
C LEU A 123 -14.75 -2.52 6.11
N PRO A 124 -15.05 -2.11 7.36
CA PRO A 124 -16.33 -1.49 7.66
C PRO A 124 -16.50 -0.18 6.90
N ALA A 125 -17.74 0.10 6.49
CA ALA A 125 -18.01 1.32 5.72
C ALA A 125 -17.83 2.57 6.58
N ASP A 126 -17.98 2.47 7.88
CA ASP A 126 -17.94 3.63 8.77
C ASP A 126 -16.53 4.09 9.14
N ILE A 127 -15.49 3.42 8.66
CA ILE A 127 -14.13 3.90 8.96
C ILE A 127 -13.80 5.19 8.19
N GLY A 128 -14.61 5.54 7.18
CA GLY A 128 -14.33 6.73 6.38
C GLY A 128 -13.11 6.54 5.50
N ASP A 129 -12.31 7.61 5.38
CA ASP A 129 -11.06 7.59 4.63
C ASP A 129 -9.93 7.31 5.61
N PRO A 130 -9.36 6.10 5.60
CA PRO A 130 -8.33 5.75 6.59
C PRO A 130 -7.02 6.49 6.39
N PHE A 131 -6.85 7.18 5.26
CA PHE A 131 -5.60 7.89 4.96
C PHE A 131 -5.65 9.36 5.31
N GLU A 132 -6.83 9.86 5.68
CA GLU A 132 -7.07 11.29 5.83
C GLU A 132 -6.13 11.94 6.84
N ASP A 133 -5.88 11.24 7.94
CA ASP A 133 -5.06 11.77 9.02
C ASP A 133 -3.62 11.30 8.98
N MET A 134 -3.23 10.56 7.95
CA MET A 134 -1.87 10.05 7.86
C MET A 134 -0.94 11.11 7.30
N ALA A 135 0.22 11.27 7.93
CA ALA A 135 1.27 12.12 7.39
C ALA A 135 1.90 11.44 6.20
N ASP A 136 2.17 12.20 5.14
CA ASP A 136 2.78 11.64 3.95
C ASP A 136 4.29 11.86 3.90
N ASP A 137 4.86 12.33 5.00
CA ASP A 137 6.30 12.58 5.10
C ASP A 137 6.92 11.87 6.30
N ASN A 138 6.27 10.84 6.82
CA ASN A 138 6.77 10.10 7.97
C ASN A 138 6.67 8.60 7.70
N PRO A 139 7.78 7.92 7.43
CA PRO A 139 7.74 6.54 6.94
C PRO A 139 7.15 5.51 7.89
N VAL A 140 7.20 5.71 9.19
CA VAL A 140 6.66 4.71 10.12
C VAL A 140 5.83 5.40 11.17
N SER A 141 4.91 6.25 10.74
CA SER A 141 4.24 7.13 11.67
C SER A 141 3.32 6.43 12.63
N ASP A 142 2.69 5.34 12.22
CA ASP A 142 1.59 4.82 12.99
C ASP A 142 1.80 3.51 13.70
N SER A 143 2.89 2.81 13.45
CA SER A 143 3.09 1.59 14.19
C SER A 143 3.16 1.88 15.69
N ASN A 144 3.81 2.99 16.07
CA ASN A 144 3.88 3.37 17.47
C ASN A 144 2.55 3.84 18.02
N ARG A 145 1.80 4.57 17.20
CA ARG A 145 0.48 5.03 17.65
C ARG A 145 -0.46 3.87 17.88
N THR A 146 -0.43 2.91 16.99
CA THR A 146 -1.26 1.73 17.14
C THR A 146 -0.92 0.98 18.42
N GLU A 147 0.35 0.89 18.72
CA GLU A 147 0.79 0.19 19.92
C GLU A 147 0.44 0.97 21.19
N ALA A 148 0.42 2.29 21.10
CA ALA A 148 0.16 3.13 22.25
C ALA A 148 -1.30 3.14 22.67
N ARG A 149 -2.20 2.66 21.85
CA ARG A 149 -3.64 2.68 22.15
C ARG A 149 -4.08 1.52 23.02
#